data_07c22e7d5e03f0c0771b596d2f9a6db1
#
_entry.id   07c22e7d5e03f0c0771b596d2f9a6db1
#
_cell.length_a   1.000
_cell.length_b   1.000
_cell.length_c   1.000
_cell.angle_alpha   90.00
_cell.angle_beta   90.00
_cell.angle_gamma   90.00
#
_symmetry.space_group_name_H-M   'P 1'
#
loop_
_entity.id
_entity.type
_entity.pdbx_description
1 polymer ?
#
loop_
_entity_poly.entity_id
_entity_poly.type
_entity_poly.pdbx_seq_one_letter_code
_entity_poly.pdbx_strand_id
1 'polypeptide(L)'
;YWVSELYNHSPWLALRDRYTHDEQLPIQHGCFYWDDSYPDSHLLMDGEWLRTQHDPDFLLIHPMGVDDAGHKFGLDSRQYRNQARRMDSLLADLLPQWLAEGYQVVITSDHGMNNDLSHGGTLPEERTVPLWLFGDAFIERWPDGVVIAQTQLCALMADLLGVPHDKPSGPPLLKATFMREVH
;
A
#
# COMPACT_ATOMS: atom_id res chain seq x y z
N TYR A 1 -0.61 -10.35 8.71
CA TYR A 1 0.25 -10.92 9.78
C TYR A 1 1.74 -10.98 9.33
N TRP A 2 2.05 -11.27 8.07
CA TRP A 2 3.43 -11.36 7.58
C TRP A 2 4.26 -10.08 7.81
N VAL A 3 3.64 -8.91 7.78
CA VAL A 3 4.30 -7.64 8.11
C VAL A 3 4.75 -7.63 9.57
N SER A 4 3.90 -8.08 10.51
CA SER A 4 4.26 -8.17 11.92
C SER A 4 5.38 -9.20 12.16
N GLU A 5 5.36 -10.34 11.48
CA GLU A 5 6.44 -11.34 11.58
C GLU A 5 7.79 -10.81 11.09
N LEU A 6 7.79 -10.05 9.98
CA LEU A 6 9.04 -9.56 9.39
C LEU A 6 9.66 -8.40 10.17
N TYR A 7 8.85 -7.55 10.78
CA TYR A 7 9.35 -6.29 11.36
C TYR A 7 9.20 -6.18 12.87
N ASN A 8 8.23 -6.85 13.49
CA ASN A 8 8.00 -6.77 14.92
C ASN A 8 8.16 -8.10 15.64
N HIS A 9 7.46 -9.14 15.20
CA HIS A 9 7.30 -10.40 15.90
C HIS A 9 7.54 -11.59 14.99
N SER A 10 8.46 -12.48 15.41
CA SER A 10 8.69 -13.77 14.75
C SER A 10 8.94 -14.83 15.83
N PRO A 11 8.05 -15.82 16.02
CA PRO A 11 6.78 -16.03 15.30
C PRO A 11 5.69 -15.04 15.75
N TRP A 12 4.79 -14.73 14.83
CA TRP A 12 3.60 -13.93 15.11
C TRP A 12 2.53 -14.77 15.80
N LEU A 13 1.94 -14.22 16.86
CA LEU A 13 0.89 -14.87 17.66
C LEU A 13 -0.36 -13.98 17.67
N ALA A 14 -1.43 -14.41 17.00
CA ALA A 14 -2.64 -13.63 16.79
C ALA A 14 -3.24 -13.02 18.08
N LEU A 15 -3.26 -13.77 19.17
CA LEU A 15 -3.80 -13.29 20.46
C LEU A 15 -2.92 -12.23 21.13
N ARG A 16 -1.63 -12.20 20.82
CA ARG A 16 -0.68 -11.23 21.39
C ARG A 16 -0.45 -10.05 20.45
N ASP A 17 -0.29 -10.32 19.15
CA ASP A 17 0.35 -9.40 18.22
C ASP A 17 -0.64 -8.71 17.26
N ARG A 18 -1.94 -9.09 17.30
CA ARG A 18 -2.97 -8.49 16.43
C ARG A 18 -3.03 -6.96 16.56
N TYR A 19 -2.90 -6.46 17.78
CA TYR A 19 -2.86 -5.04 18.05
C TYR A 19 -1.52 -4.69 18.66
N THR A 20 -0.76 -3.87 17.97
CA THR A 20 0.54 -3.38 18.43
C THR A 20 0.42 -1.92 18.83
N HIS A 21 0.96 -1.59 19.99
CA HIS A 21 1.14 -0.23 20.45
C HIS A 21 2.42 -0.17 21.29
N ASP A 22 3.56 0.06 20.64
CA ASP A 22 4.88 0.16 21.27
C ASP A 22 5.79 1.05 20.40
N GLU A 23 6.13 2.22 20.88
CA GLU A 23 6.96 3.20 20.20
C GLU A 23 8.41 2.73 19.95
N GLN A 24 8.85 1.66 20.57
CA GLN A 24 10.19 1.10 20.39
C GLN A 24 10.25 0.06 19.26
N LEU A 25 9.11 -0.38 18.74
CA LEU A 25 9.07 -1.33 17.64
C LEU A 25 9.19 -0.63 16.28
N PRO A 26 9.70 -1.30 15.24
CA PRO A 26 9.73 -0.76 13.88
C PRO A 26 8.35 -0.37 13.35
N ILE A 27 7.31 -1.18 13.61
CA ILE A 27 5.92 -0.82 13.42
C ILE A 27 5.35 -0.48 14.79
N GLN A 28 5.27 0.81 15.09
CA GLN A 28 4.92 1.33 16.42
C GLN A 28 3.45 1.07 16.76
N HIS A 29 2.58 1.19 15.78
CA HIS A 29 1.14 0.99 15.93
C HIS A 29 0.64 0.10 14.79
N GLY A 30 -0.17 -0.91 15.10
CA GLY A 30 -0.65 -1.82 14.09
C GLY A 30 -1.95 -2.54 14.47
N CYS A 31 -2.78 -2.78 13.45
CA CYS A 31 -3.93 -3.68 13.50
C CYS A 31 -3.71 -4.77 12.46
N PHE A 32 -3.36 -5.98 12.90
CA PHE A 32 -2.99 -7.07 11.99
C PHE A 32 -4.09 -8.11 11.90
N TYR A 33 -4.52 -8.46 10.71
CA TYR A 33 -5.43 -9.57 10.45
C TYR A 33 -4.63 -10.80 9.96
N TRP A 34 -5.25 -11.97 9.94
CA TRP A 34 -4.61 -13.24 9.54
C TRP A 34 -5.47 -14.11 8.62
N ASP A 35 -6.60 -13.62 8.18
CA ASP A 35 -7.51 -14.32 7.27
C ASP A 35 -7.76 -13.44 6.05
N ASP A 36 -7.52 -13.96 4.86
CA ASP A 36 -7.63 -13.22 3.60
C ASP A 36 -9.07 -12.80 3.29
N SER A 37 -10.04 -13.42 3.96
CA SER A 37 -11.45 -13.01 3.92
C SER A 37 -11.79 -11.84 4.85
N TYR A 38 -10.81 -11.27 5.58
CA TYR A 38 -11.04 -10.09 6.40
C TYR A 38 -11.57 -8.93 5.54
N PRO A 39 -12.73 -8.32 5.88
CA PRO A 39 -13.35 -7.35 4.99
C PRO A 39 -12.48 -6.11 4.78
N ASP A 40 -12.18 -5.76 3.54
CA ASP A 40 -11.40 -4.56 3.19
C ASP A 40 -11.96 -3.28 3.81
N SER A 41 -13.30 -3.17 3.92
CA SER A 41 -13.95 -2.04 4.56
C SER A 41 -13.63 -1.94 6.06
N HIS A 42 -13.46 -3.06 6.75
CA HIS A 42 -13.05 -3.07 8.15
C HIS A 42 -11.57 -2.74 8.28
N LEU A 43 -10.74 -3.28 7.39
CA LEU A 43 -9.31 -2.97 7.38
C LEU A 43 -9.05 -1.48 7.14
N LEU A 44 -9.77 -0.86 6.21
CA LEU A 44 -9.67 0.58 5.99
C LEU A 44 -10.10 1.38 7.21
N MET A 45 -11.13 0.93 7.95
CA MET A 45 -11.52 1.57 9.22
C MET A 45 -10.49 1.34 10.34
N ASP A 46 -9.84 0.19 10.39
CA ASP A 46 -8.69 -0.04 11.29
C ASP A 46 -7.55 0.93 10.94
N GLY A 47 -7.26 1.15 9.66
CA GLY A 47 -6.30 2.15 9.18
C GLY A 47 -6.68 3.57 9.56
N GLU A 48 -7.95 3.96 9.38
CA GLU A 48 -8.48 5.27 9.79
C GLU A 48 -8.39 5.47 11.31
N TRP A 49 -8.66 4.43 12.08
CA TRP A 49 -8.50 4.49 13.51
C TRP A 49 -7.03 4.74 13.89
N LEU A 50 -6.08 3.99 13.32
CA LEU A 50 -4.64 4.21 13.54
C LEU A 50 -4.22 5.63 13.13
N ARG A 51 -4.66 6.09 11.97
CA ARG A 51 -4.35 7.42 11.45
C ARG A 51 -4.83 8.52 12.41
N THR A 52 -6.07 8.44 12.85
CA THR A 52 -6.69 9.48 13.69
C THR A 52 -6.23 9.44 15.15
N GLN A 53 -5.79 8.29 15.66
CA GLN A 53 -5.30 8.16 17.03
C GLN A 53 -3.83 8.51 17.18
N HIS A 54 -3.01 8.28 16.14
CA HIS A 54 -1.56 8.33 16.27
C HIS A 54 -0.89 9.34 15.34
N ASP A 55 -1.63 9.90 14.35
CA ASP A 55 -1.10 10.86 13.37
C ASP A 55 0.28 10.43 12.81
N PRO A 56 0.37 9.23 12.21
CA PRO A 56 1.65 8.65 11.83
C PRO A 56 2.27 9.35 10.62
N ASP A 57 3.59 9.48 10.59
CA ASP A 57 4.34 9.92 9.41
C ASP A 57 4.21 8.95 8.23
N PHE A 58 4.03 7.67 8.51
CA PHE A 58 3.85 6.61 7.52
C PHE A 58 2.78 5.61 7.93
N LEU A 59 1.79 5.40 7.09
CA LEU A 59 0.74 4.40 7.28
C LEU A 59 0.69 3.45 6.07
N LEU A 60 0.82 2.15 6.31
CA LEU A 60 0.61 1.09 5.32
C LEU A 60 -0.73 0.40 5.57
N ILE A 61 -1.59 0.38 4.56
CA ILE A 61 -2.83 -0.41 4.56
C ILE A 61 -2.73 -1.47 3.46
N HIS A 62 -2.85 -2.74 3.82
CA HIS A 62 -2.66 -3.87 2.90
C HIS A 62 -3.90 -4.77 2.87
N PRO A 63 -4.89 -4.47 2.00
CA PRO A 63 -6.10 -5.28 1.83
C PRO A 63 -5.82 -6.51 0.95
N MET A 64 -6.49 -7.63 1.27
CA MET A 64 -6.36 -8.90 0.54
C MET A 64 -7.59 -9.26 -0.30
N GLY A 65 -8.66 -8.47 -0.26
CA GLY A 65 -9.91 -8.86 -0.90
C GLY A 65 -9.83 -9.01 -2.43
N VAL A 66 -8.98 -8.25 -3.11
CA VAL A 66 -8.75 -8.38 -4.55
C VAL A 66 -7.97 -9.65 -4.84
N ASP A 67 -6.93 -9.93 -4.07
CA ASP A 67 -6.12 -11.16 -4.18
C ASP A 67 -6.96 -12.41 -3.91
N ASP A 68 -7.72 -12.42 -2.80
CA ASP A 68 -8.65 -13.52 -2.46
C ASP A 68 -9.66 -13.79 -3.58
N ALA A 69 -10.21 -12.74 -4.20
CA ALA A 69 -11.09 -12.89 -5.37
C ALA A 69 -10.35 -13.46 -6.60
N GLY A 70 -9.08 -13.09 -6.78
CA GLY A 70 -8.21 -13.64 -7.84
C GLY A 70 -7.96 -15.12 -7.67
N HIS A 71 -7.60 -15.55 -6.47
CA HIS A 71 -7.38 -16.97 -6.14
C HIS A 71 -8.66 -17.82 -6.24
N LYS A 72 -9.82 -17.25 -6.03
CA LYS A 72 -11.09 -17.97 -6.10
C LYS A 72 -11.69 -18.02 -7.51
N PHE A 73 -11.46 -16.98 -8.33
CA PHE A 73 -12.24 -16.79 -9.56
C PHE A 73 -11.41 -16.45 -10.80
N GLY A 74 -10.12 -16.08 -10.65
CA GLY A 74 -9.22 -15.71 -11.74
C GLY A 74 -9.38 -14.25 -12.22
N LEU A 75 -8.36 -13.78 -12.94
CA LEU A 75 -8.21 -12.41 -13.43
C LEU A 75 -9.42 -11.91 -14.24
N ASP A 76 -9.92 -12.72 -15.19
CA ASP A 76 -10.98 -12.30 -16.10
C ASP A 76 -12.39 -12.44 -15.49
N SER A 77 -12.50 -12.86 -14.24
CA SER A 77 -13.78 -13.05 -13.58
C SER A 77 -14.51 -11.74 -13.30
N ARG A 78 -15.82 -11.80 -13.27
CA ARG A 78 -16.66 -10.68 -12.82
C ARG A 78 -16.42 -10.37 -11.33
N GLN A 79 -16.17 -11.38 -10.54
CA GLN A 79 -15.93 -11.27 -9.10
C GLN A 79 -14.65 -10.48 -8.81
N TYR A 80 -13.55 -10.77 -9.49
CA TYR A 80 -12.29 -10.03 -9.36
C TYR A 80 -12.47 -8.55 -9.70
N ARG A 81 -13.11 -8.26 -10.87
CA ARG A 81 -13.40 -6.87 -11.27
C ARG A 81 -14.35 -6.15 -10.31
N ASN A 82 -15.31 -6.86 -9.74
CA ASN A 82 -16.23 -6.26 -8.75
C ASN A 82 -15.50 -5.94 -7.43
N GLN A 83 -14.55 -6.78 -7.01
CA GLN A 83 -13.77 -6.50 -5.81
C GLN A 83 -12.87 -5.27 -6.02
N ALA A 84 -12.23 -5.14 -7.18
CA ALA A 84 -11.47 -3.94 -7.51
C ALA A 84 -12.35 -2.67 -7.51
N ARG A 85 -13.56 -2.72 -8.10
CA ARG A 85 -14.50 -1.59 -8.05
C ARG A 85 -14.96 -1.26 -6.62
N ARG A 86 -15.11 -2.29 -5.78
CA ARG A 86 -15.47 -2.08 -4.37
C ARG A 86 -14.36 -1.36 -3.62
N MET A 87 -13.10 -1.74 -3.87
CA MET A 87 -11.94 -1.05 -3.32
C MET A 87 -11.88 0.40 -3.80
N ASP A 88 -12.07 0.66 -5.08
CA ASP A 88 -12.15 1.99 -5.66
C ASP A 88 -13.21 2.86 -4.96
N SER A 89 -14.40 2.30 -4.71
CA SER A 89 -15.45 3.02 -3.98
C SER A 89 -15.08 3.34 -2.53
N LEU A 90 -14.43 2.42 -1.82
CA LEU A 90 -13.97 2.64 -0.44
C LEU A 90 -12.89 3.73 -0.39
N LEU A 91 -11.97 3.72 -1.34
CA LEU A 91 -10.91 4.74 -1.45
C LEU A 91 -11.48 6.11 -1.83
N ALA A 92 -12.50 6.15 -2.68
CA ALA A 92 -13.18 7.42 -3.05
C ALA A 92 -13.80 8.13 -1.84
N ASP A 93 -14.22 7.39 -0.83
CA ASP A 93 -14.77 7.97 0.41
C ASP A 93 -13.66 8.53 1.33
N LEU A 94 -12.47 7.94 1.35
CA LEU A 94 -11.40 8.27 2.30
C LEU A 94 -10.35 9.23 1.72
N LEU A 95 -10.00 9.05 0.45
CA LEU A 95 -8.92 9.79 -0.21
C LEU A 95 -9.05 11.33 -0.12
N PRO A 96 -10.24 11.95 -0.30
CA PRO A 96 -10.38 13.38 -0.20
C PRO A 96 -9.99 13.93 1.19
N GLN A 97 -10.30 13.20 2.25
CA GLN A 97 -9.94 13.59 3.61
C GLN A 97 -8.43 13.45 3.84
N TRP A 98 -7.82 12.33 3.43
CA TRP A 98 -6.38 12.12 3.56
C TRP A 98 -5.58 13.24 2.88
N LEU A 99 -6.00 13.62 1.66
CA LEU A 99 -5.36 14.71 0.91
C LEU A 99 -5.57 16.08 1.56
N ALA A 100 -6.77 16.34 2.10
CA ALA A 100 -7.07 17.59 2.81
C ALA A 100 -6.25 17.75 4.09
N GLU A 101 -5.84 16.65 4.72
CA GLU A 101 -4.97 16.60 5.90
C GLU A 101 -3.48 16.56 5.54
N GLY A 102 -3.11 16.63 4.25
CA GLY A 102 -1.73 16.77 3.79
C GLY A 102 -1.02 15.46 3.48
N TYR A 103 -1.69 14.30 3.62
CA TYR A 103 -1.09 13.01 3.27
C TYR A 103 -0.76 12.93 1.77
N GLN A 104 0.42 12.39 1.47
CA GLN A 104 0.79 11.98 0.12
C GLN A 104 0.44 10.49 -0.03
N VAL A 105 -0.42 10.15 -0.98
CA VAL A 105 -0.98 8.80 -1.07
C VAL A 105 -0.42 8.05 -2.26
N VAL A 106 0.15 6.88 -2.00
CA VAL A 106 0.64 5.95 -3.02
C VAL A 106 -0.25 4.71 -3.00
N ILE A 107 -0.90 4.41 -4.11
CA ILE A 107 -1.72 3.21 -4.26
C ILE A 107 -1.07 2.31 -5.30
N THR A 108 -0.79 1.07 -4.92
CA THR A 108 -0.19 0.06 -5.79
C THR A 108 -0.65 -1.34 -5.37
N SER A 109 -0.09 -2.36 -5.99
CA SER A 109 -0.23 -3.77 -5.59
C SER A 109 1.16 -4.39 -5.52
N ASP A 110 1.32 -5.43 -4.72
CA ASP A 110 2.56 -6.23 -4.62
C ASP A 110 2.76 -7.13 -5.86
N HIS A 111 1.69 -7.61 -6.48
CA HIS A 111 1.67 -8.41 -7.71
C HIS A 111 0.34 -8.25 -8.46
N GLY A 112 0.26 -8.80 -9.66
CA GLY A 112 -0.98 -8.99 -10.41
C GLY A 112 -1.58 -10.37 -10.19
N MET A 113 -2.38 -10.88 -11.15
CA MET A 113 -3.09 -12.16 -11.05
C MET A 113 -3.25 -12.76 -12.44
N ASN A 114 -3.22 -14.09 -12.54
CA ASN A 114 -3.53 -14.81 -13.79
C ASN A 114 -4.89 -15.52 -13.74
N ASN A 115 -5.24 -16.21 -14.83
CA ASN A 115 -6.47 -16.99 -14.91
C ASN A 115 -6.33 -18.41 -14.35
N ASP A 116 -5.12 -18.84 -14.00
CA ASP A 116 -4.85 -20.10 -13.32
C ASP A 116 -4.94 -19.96 -11.78
N LEU A 117 -5.63 -18.91 -11.31
CA LEU A 117 -5.87 -18.61 -9.90
C LEU A 117 -4.55 -18.40 -9.10
N SER A 118 -3.53 -17.86 -9.75
CA SER A 118 -2.18 -17.75 -9.19
C SER A 118 -1.48 -16.47 -9.64
N HIS A 119 -0.38 -16.13 -8.98
CA HIS A 119 0.48 -14.99 -9.28
C HIS A 119 1.98 -15.28 -9.10
N GLY A 120 2.35 -16.55 -8.88
CA GLY A 120 3.74 -16.96 -8.60
C GLY A 120 4.63 -17.09 -9.83
N GLY A 121 4.16 -16.76 -11.02
CA GLY A 121 4.87 -16.90 -12.28
C GLY A 121 5.57 -15.62 -12.75
N THR A 122 5.80 -15.55 -14.05
CA THR A 122 6.51 -14.45 -14.73
C THR A 122 5.69 -13.81 -15.85
N LEU A 123 4.40 -14.14 -15.93
CA LEU A 123 3.51 -13.57 -16.93
C LEU A 123 3.34 -12.06 -16.73
N PRO A 124 3.15 -11.28 -17.80
CA PRO A 124 2.94 -9.84 -17.70
C PRO A 124 1.81 -9.46 -16.71
N GLU A 125 0.69 -10.18 -16.75
CA GLU A 125 -0.47 -9.98 -15.88
C GLU A 125 -0.20 -10.27 -14.39
N GLU A 126 0.83 -11.07 -14.07
CA GLU A 126 1.27 -11.34 -12.69
C GLU A 126 2.24 -10.27 -12.18
N ARG A 127 3.00 -9.64 -13.08
CA ARG A 127 4.10 -8.72 -12.75
C ARG A 127 3.75 -7.26 -12.93
N THR A 128 2.76 -6.94 -13.75
CA THR A 128 2.33 -5.56 -13.99
C THR A 128 1.27 -5.18 -12.97
N VAL A 129 1.56 -4.11 -12.23
CA VAL A 129 0.68 -3.59 -11.19
C VAL A 129 0.35 -2.12 -11.46
N PRO A 130 -0.78 -1.62 -10.98
CA PRO A 130 -1.09 -0.19 -11.06
C PRO A 130 -0.18 0.61 -10.13
N LEU A 131 0.00 1.89 -10.46
CA LEU A 131 0.59 2.88 -9.57
C LEU A 131 -0.18 4.19 -9.72
N TRP A 132 -0.80 4.62 -8.63
CA TRP A 132 -1.45 5.93 -8.53
C TRP A 132 -0.80 6.75 -7.43
N LEU A 133 -0.53 8.01 -7.72
CA LEU A 133 0.11 8.96 -6.82
C LEU A 133 -0.82 10.16 -6.64
N PHE A 134 -1.18 10.47 -5.41
CA PHE A 134 -2.07 11.58 -5.08
C PHE A 134 -1.42 12.46 -4.02
N GLY A 135 -1.49 13.76 -4.23
CA GLY A 135 -0.97 14.78 -3.31
C GLY A 135 -0.07 15.79 -4.00
N ASP A 136 0.23 16.86 -3.30
CA ASP A 136 0.94 18.01 -3.85
C ASP A 136 2.43 17.79 -4.07
N ALA A 137 3.01 16.76 -3.44
CA ALA A 137 4.40 16.41 -3.61
C ALA A 137 4.72 15.85 -5.00
N PHE A 138 3.74 15.21 -5.65
CA PHE A 138 3.97 14.49 -6.91
C PHE A 138 3.89 15.41 -8.12
N ILE A 139 4.65 15.06 -9.18
CA ILE A 139 4.50 15.67 -10.50
C ILE A 139 3.13 15.30 -11.07
N GLU A 140 2.51 16.22 -11.81
CA GLU A 140 1.17 16.00 -12.38
C GLU A 140 1.17 14.95 -13.49
N ARG A 141 2.29 14.77 -14.17
CA ARG A 141 2.43 13.85 -15.29
C ARG A 141 3.88 13.41 -15.47
N TRP A 142 4.11 12.14 -15.62
CA TRP A 142 5.41 11.62 -16.06
C TRP A 142 5.42 11.27 -17.55
N PRO A 143 6.61 11.23 -18.18
CA PRO A 143 6.72 10.95 -19.61
C PRO A 143 6.11 9.60 -20.00
N ASP A 144 5.53 9.53 -21.19
CA ASP A 144 4.99 8.29 -21.73
C ASP A 144 6.07 7.21 -21.85
N GLY A 145 5.72 5.96 -21.58
CA GLY A 145 6.62 4.81 -21.66
C GLY A 145 7.58 4.65 -20.46
N VAL A 146 7.49 5.50 -19.45
CA VAL A 146 8.24 5.31 -18.21
C VAL A 146 7.70 4.11 -17.45
N VAL A 147 8.61 3.16 -17.14
CA VAL A 147 8.33 2.02 -16.27
C VAL A 147 8.96 2.28 -14.91
N ILE A 148 8.15 2.14 -13.86
CA ILE A 148 8.58 2.27 -12.47
C ILE A 148 8.64 0.87 -11.89
N ALA A 149 9.82 0.43 -11.49
CA ALA A 149 9.98 -0.87 -10.83
C ALA A 149 9.52 -0.77 -9.36
N GLN A 150 8.85 -1.80 -8.85
CA GLN A 150 8.42 -1.84 -7.44
C GLN A 150 9.58 -1.64 -6.46
N THR A 151 10.78 -2.12 -6.80
CA THR A 151 12.00 -1.91 -5.99
C THR A 151 12.38 -0.44 -5.82
N GLN A 152 11.82 0.48 -6.62
CA GLN A 152 12.04 1.93 -6.54
C GLN A 152 11.05 2.65 -5.63
N LEU A 153 9.97 1.97 -5.22
CA LEU A 153 8.95 2.57 -4.32
C LEU A 153 9.50 2.84 -2.93
N CYS A 154 10.43 2.01 -2.47
CA CYS A 154 11.09 2.23 -1.16
C CYS A 154 11.86 3.56 -1.15
N ALA A 155 12.61 3.85 -2.23
CA ALA A 155 13.29 5.13 -2.38
C ALA A 155 12.29 6.31 -2.42
N LEU A 156 11.22 6.19 -3.20
CA LEU A 156 10.17 7.20 -3.29
C LEU A 156 9.55 7.52 -1.90
N MET A 157 9.25 6.49 -1.11
CA MET A 157 8.70 6.68 0.23
C MET A 157 9.71 7.32 1.19
N ALA A 158 10.98 6.92 1.11
CA ALA A 158 12.04 7.52 1.92
C ALA A 158 12.25 9.00 1.57
N ASP A 159 12.23 9.35 0.27
CA ASP A 159 12.31 10.74 -0.21
C ASP A 159 11.12 11.57 0.29
N LEU A 160 9.90 11.02 0.26
CA LEU A 160 8.70 11.68 0.81
C LEU A 160 8.82 12.00 2.30
N LEU A 161 9.48 11.12 3.04
CA LEU A 161 9.69 11.26 4.50
C LEU A 161 10.97 12.04 4.85
N GLY A 162 11.76 12.46 3.87
CA GLY A 162 13.05 13.11 4.11
C GLY A 162 14.09 12.20 4.80
N VAL A 163 13.97 10.89 4.61
CA VAL A 163 14.85 9.91 5.25
C VAL A 163 15.99 9.53 4.30
N PRO A 164 17.26 9.69 4.71
CA PRO A 164 18.39 9.24 3.90
C PRO A 164 18.34 7.74 3.61
N HIS A 165 18.62 7.36 2.37
CA HIS A 165 18.55 5.96 1.93
C HIS A 165 19.60 5.61 0.87
N ASP A 166 19.84 4.32 0.69
CA ASP A 166 20.71 3.71 -0.32
C ASP A 166 19.93 2.88 -1.37
N LYS A 167 18.61 3.06 -1.42
CA LYS A 167 17.72 2.25 -2.26
C LYS A 167 17.76 2.72 -3.72
N PRO A 168 17.55 1.82 -4.70
CA PRO A 168 17.49 2.18 -6.12
C PRO A 168 16.43 3.25 -6.37
N SER A 169 16.86 4.42 -6.84
CA SER A 169 15.93 5.48 -7.22
C SER A 169 15.34 5.23 -8.60
N GLY A 170 14.11 5.69 -8.79
CA GLY A 170 13.38 5.65 -10.05
C GLY A 170 13.46 6.97 -10.82
N PRO A 171 12.62 7.12 -11.84
CA PRO A 171 12.43 8.42 -12.49
C PRO A 171 11.90 9.43 -11.45
N PRO A 172 12.16 10.74 -11.65
CA PRO A 172 11.73 11.76 -10.70
C PRO A 172 10.21 11.89 -10.70
N LEU A 173 9.57 11.41 -9.66
CA LEU A 173 8.11 11.46 -9.44
C LEU A 173 7.70 12.61 -8.51
N LEU A 174 8.65 13.18 -7.78
CA LEU A 174 8.44 14.29 -6.84
C LEU A 174 8.75 15.62 -7.50
N LYS A 175 7.98 16.65 -7.13
CA LYS A 175 8.27 18.03 -7.57
C LYS A 175 9.59 18.51 -6.96
N ALA A 176 10.36 19.22 -7.72
CA ALA A 176 11.65 19.80 -7.27
C ALA A 176 11.45 20.80 -6.09
N THR A 177 10.28 21.42 -5.97
CA THR A 177 9.92 22.29 -4.85
C THR A 177 9.78 21.51 -3.56
N PHE A 178 9.11 20.38 -3.59
CA PHE A 178 8.95 19.49 -2.44
C PHE A 178 10.30 19.00 -1.91
N MET A 179 11.18 18.53 -2.80
CA MET A 179 12.51 18.06 -2.44
C MET A 179 13.40 19.10 -1.76
N ARG A 180 13.13 20.41 -1.95
CA ARG A 180 13.89 21.49 -1.29
C ARG A 180 13.38 21.82 0.11
N GLU A 181 12.14 21.44 0.44
CA GLU A 181 11.54 21.71 1.74
C GLU A 181 11.86 20.62 2.76
N VAL A 182 12.17 19.41 2.27
CA VAL A 182 12.44 18.21 3.10
C VAL A 182 13.93 18.05 3.43
N HIS A 183 14.83 18.76 2.71
CA HIS A 183 16.29 18.74 2.89
C HIS A 183 16.84 20.13 3.24
#